data_c49d9330153f26a3894dd783c01f6e30
#
_entry.id   c49d9330153f26a3894dd783c01f6e30
#
_cell.length_a   1.000
_cell.length_b   1.000
_cell.length_c   1.000
_cell.angle_alpha   90.00
_cell.angle_beta   90.00
_cell.angle_gamma   90.00
#
_symmetry.space_group_name_H-M   'P 1'
#
loop_
_entity.id
_entity.type
_entity.pdbx_description
1 polymer ?
#
loop_
_entity_poly.entity_id
_entity_poly.type
_entity_poly.pdbx_seq_one_letter_code
_entity_poly.pdbx_strand_id
1 'polypeptide(L)'
;MRGFDALQQLLITRLGIPVAVIIMRTHNELPRFRDALSFSALLLLLPAVYPAQPADRFLYSPPALQAGLLIEVQPQPGPQPPCGKEPIPAYPGVDELAIVKSWSRSDLGRDWKPPACTSWAEGGFATLVTIVARFPHSSEAEGLLRHIGAISELAGMRYWSTTHQQWRTLIGSAYALTDSQPGQRREDFTSNEMKEGKVLYFEQVDNLSGKAIYRMHIVEASASRVVFDVENLSTMRYYFIPIFHPGELQSMYFLDRESDKVWRYYSIVRTGKNANGLIAGNESSSVNRAVALYRYLVGIPATQEPPGAR
;
A
#
# COMPACT_ATOMS: atom_id res chain seq x y z
N MET A 1 -13.19 -15.21 -16.89
CA MET A 1 -13.12 -16.36 -15.98
C MET A 1 -11.97 -16.34 -14.96
N ARG A 2 -11.07 -15.35 -14.94
CA ARG A 2 -9.93 -15.29 -13.97
C ARG A 2 -10.18 -14.45 -12.69
N GLY A 3 -11.35 -13.82 -12.55
CA GLY A 3 -11.68 -13.00 -11.37
C GLY A 3 -12.37 -13.75 -10.22
N PHE A 4 -12.90 -14.93 -10.49
CA PHE A 4 -13.64 -15.72 -9.49
C PHE A 4 -12.73 -16.37 -8.45
N ASP A 5 -11.51 -16.78 -8.86
CA ASP A 5 -10.57 -17.48 -7.99
C ASP A 5 -10.05 -16.61 -6.84
N ALA A 6 -9.87 -15.31 -7.06
CA ALA A 6 -9.33 -14.40 -6.04
C ALA A 6 -10.32 -14.13 -4.89
N LEU A 7 -11.62 -14.07 -5.23
CA LEU A 7 -12.67 -13.87 -4.22
C LEU A 7 -12.89 -15.14 -3.38
N GLN A 8 -12.76 -16.31 -4.02
CA GLN A 8 -12.90 -17.60 -3.36
C GLN A 8 -11.74 -17.85 -2.38
N GLN A 9 -10.50 -17.50 -2.74
CA GLN A 9 -9.37 -17.60 -1.83
C GLN A 9 -9.45 -16.60 -0.65
N LEU A 10 -9.97 -15.39 -0.88
CA LEU A 10 -10.16 -14.40 0.19
C LEU A 10 -11.15 -14.86 1.26
N LEU A 11 -12.23 -15.51 0.85
CA LEU A 11 -13.26 -16.05 1.74
C LEU A 11 -12.76 -17.25 2.56
N ILE A 12 -11.95 -18.11 1.96
CA ILE A 12 -11.42 -19.30 2.65
C ILE A 12 -10.38 -18.93 3.72
N THR A 13 -9.51 -17.96 3.44
CA THR A 13 -8.36 -17.68 4.29
C THR A 13 -8.70 -16.83 5.53
N ARG A 14 -9.79 -16.07 5.52
CA ARG A 14 -10.12 -15.14 6.63
C ARG A 14 -11.37 -15.45 7.43
N LEU A 15 -12.32 -16.19 6.91
CA LEU A 15 -13.60 -16.41 7.58
C LEU A 15 -13.81 -17.82 8.12
N GLY A 16 -12.92 -18.78 7.85
CA GLY A 16 -12.99 -20.15 8.40
C GLY A 16 -14.29 -20.88 8.08
N ILE A 17 -15.02 -20.49 7.04
CA ILE A 17 -16.31 -21.08 6.67
C ILE A 17 -16.04 -22.24 5.69
N PRO A 18 -16.42 -23.47 5.98
CA PRO A 18 -16.32 -24.57 5.02
C PRO A 18 -17.27 -24.31 3.87
N VAL A 19 -16.72 -24.03 2.68
CA VAL A 19 -17.52 -23.86 1.46
C VAL A 19 -17.96 -25.23 0.99
N ALA A 20 -19.22 -25.55 1.16
CA ALA A 20 -19.86 -26.62 0.41
C ALA A 20 -19.86 -26.20 -1.07
N VAL A 21 -19.12 -26.95 -1.91
CA VAL A 21 -19.01 -26.66 -3.34
C VAL A 21 -20.36 -26.90 -3.99
N ILE A 22 -21.10 -25.83 -4.29
CA ILE A 22 -22.27 -25.90 -5.18
C ILE A 22 -21.75 -25.76 -6.60
N ILE A 23 -21.54 -26.91 -7.26
CA ILE A 23 -21.26 -26.96 -8.69
C ILE A 23 -22.60 -26.79 -9.41
N MET A 24 -22.92 -25.55 -9.83
CA MET A 24 -23.98 -25.35 -10.83
C MET A 24 -23.41 -25.66 -12.23
N ARG A 25 -23.62 -26.86 -12.69
CA ARG A 25 -23.48 -27.20 -14.09
C ARG A 25 -24.72 -26.71 -14.84
N THR A 26 -24.56 -25.70 -15.66
CA THR A 26 -25.57 -25.32 -16.64
C THR A 26 -25.50 -26.34 -17.81
N HIS A 27 -26.38 -27.33 -17.81
CA HIS A 27 -26.76 -28.03 -18.99
C HIS A 27 -28.27 -27.84 -19.19
N ASN A 28 -28.62 -27.21 -20.29
CA ASN A 28 -29.95 -27.28 -20.89
C ASN A 28 -30.25 -28.72 -21.23
N GLU A 29 -31.24 -29.30 -20.57
CA GLU A 29 -32.18 -30.26 -21.11
C GLU A 29 -33.12 -30.71 -20.00
N LEU A 30 -34.42 -30.51 -20.25
CA LEU A 30 -35.50 -31.06 -19.46
C LEU A 30 -35.71 -32.54 -19.86
N PRO A 31 -35.93 -33.43 -18.91
CA PRO A 31 -37.10 -34.28 -19.01
C PRO A 31 -37.88 -34.44 -17.70
N ARG A 32 -39.09 -34.88 -17.94
CA ARG A 32 -40.23 -35.03 -17.07
C ARG A 32 -40.08 -36.09 -15.99
N PHE A 33 -40.57 -35.76 -14.79
CA PHE A 33 -41.45 -36.52 -13.89
C PHE A 33 -41.27 -38.00 -13.56
N ARG A 34 -41.33 -38.22 -12.28
CA ARG A 34 -42.07 -39.20 -11.45
C ARG A 34 -41.16 -40.04 -10.56
N ASP A 35 -41.57 -39.95 -9.34
CA ASP A 35 -41.73 -40.93 -8.27
C ASP A 35 -40.96 -40.62 -6.99
N ALA A 36 -41.80 -40.45 -5.99
CA ALA A 36 -41.50 -40.28 -4.59
C ALA A 36 -40.92 -41.59 -4.01
N LEU A 37 -39.90 -41.48 -3.15
CA LEU A 37 -39.70 -42.43 -2.08
C LEU A 37 -39.05 -41.71 -0.87
N SER A 38 -39.80 -41.69 0.19
CA SER A 38 -39.41 -41.31 1.54
C SER A 38 -38.30 -42.23 2.09
N PHE A 39 -37.21 -41.63 2.56
CA PHE A 39 -36.32 -42.31 3.50
C PHE A 39 -36.19 -41.46 4.77
N SER A 40 -36.95 -41.86 5.80
CA SER A 40 -36.76 -41.43 7.19
C SER A 40 -35.52 -42.12 7.74
N ALA A 41 -34.43 -41.38 7.93
CA ALA A 41 -33.28 -41.85 8.69
C ALA A 41 -33.48 -41.46 10.18
N LEU A 42 -33.87 -42.44 10.98
CA LEU A 42 -33.96 -42.36 12.42
C LEU A 42 -32.54 -42.40 13.03
N LEU A 43 -32.07 -41.27 13.53
CA LEU A 43 -30.76 -41.17 14.22
C LEU A 43 -30.98 -41.53 15.70
N LEU A 44 -30.60 -42.74 16.11
CA LEU A 44 -30.53 -43.17 17.49
C LEU A 44 -29.34 -42.51 18.20
N LEU A 45 -29.65 -41.55 19.07
CA LEU A 45 -28.68 -40.97 20.03
C LEU A 45 -28.57 -41.93 21.24
N LEU A 46 -27.46 -42.65 21.34
CA LEU A 46 -27.09 -43.36 22.57
C LEU A 46 -26.35 -42.38 23.50
N PRO A 47 -26.73 -42.25 24.77
CA PRO A 47 -25.94 -41.50 25.74
C PRO A 47 -24.71 -42.31 26.17
N ALA A 48 -23.53 -41.74 25.92
CA ALA A 48 -22.30 -42.28 26.49
C ALA A 48 -22.25 -41.97 28.01
N VAL A 49 -22.37 -43.00 28.79
CA VAL A 49 -22.15 -42.92 30.25
C VAL A 49 -20.65 -42.96 30.51
N TYR A 50 -20.07 -41.82 30.89
CA TYR A 50 -18.71 -41.77 31.40
C TYR A 50 -18.73 -41.99 32.93
N PRO A 51 -17.87 -42.87 33.46
CA PRO A 51 -17.72 -43.02 34.91
C PRO A 51 -17.05 -41.78 35.51
N ALA A 52 -17.66 -41.24 36.55
CA ALA A 52 -17.10 -40.13 37.31
C ALA A 52 -15.83 -40.60 38.03
N GLN A 53 -14.70 -40.00 37.76
CA GLN A 53 -13.48 -40.16 38.55
C GLN A 53 -13.58 -39.25 39.80
N PRO A 54 -13.08 -39.72 40.97
CA PRO A 54 -13.06 -38.92 42.18
C PRO A 54 -12.10 -37.73 42.01
N ALA A 55 -12.58 -36.53 42.32
CA ALA A 55 -11.83 -35.30 42.30
C ALA A 55 -10.82 -35.30 43.46
N ASP A 56 -9.56 -35.58 43.17
CA ASP A 56 -8.46 -35.27 44.06
C ASP A 56 -8.37 -33.72 44.17
N ARG A 57 -8.66 -33.23 45.35
CA ARG A 57 -8.47 -31.82 45.73
C ARG A 57 -6.96 -31.54 45.83
N PHE A 58 -6.32 -31.25 44.72
CA PHE A 58 -5.07 -30.51 44.77
C PHE A 58 -5.38 -29.06 45.09
N LEU A 59 -5.00 -28.66 46.32
CA LEU A 59 -4.94 -27.24 46.69
C LEU A 59 -3.88 -26.56 45.83
N TYR A 60 -4.34 -26.01 44.68
CA TYR A 60 -3.52 -25.17 43.84
C TYR A 60 -3.42 -23.80 44.53
N SER A 61 -2.30 -23.56 45.22
CA SER A 61 -1.93 -22.19 45.60
C SER A 61 -1.56 -21.47 44.30
N PRO A 62 -2.27 -20.39 43.93
CA PRO A 62 -1.84 -19.61 42.73
C PRO A 62 -0.43 -19.10 42.99
N PRO A 63 0.50 -19.23 42.03
CA PRO A 63 1.78 -18.58 42.13
C PRO A 63 1.53 -17.08 42.29
N ALA A 64 2.25 -16.47 43.24
CA ALA A 64 2.25 -15.02 43.42
C ALA A 64 2.35 -14.36 42.07
N LEU A 65 1.40 -13.47 41.75
CA LEU A 65 1.49 -12.59 40.58
C LEU A 65 2.82 -11.90 40.64
N GLN A 66 3.82 -12.43 39.92
CA GLN A 66 4.98 -11.67 39.57
C GLN A 66 4.44 -10.44 38.84
N ALA A 67 4.65 -9.28 39.46
CA ALA A 67 4.39 -8.00 38.82
C ALA A 67 5.11 -8.05 37.48
N GLY A 68 4.36 -8.37 36.42
CA GLY A 68 4.89 -8.38 35.07
C GLY A 68 5.47 -7.01 34.85
N LEU A 69 6.76 -6.96 34.53
CA LEU A 69 7.36 -5.74 33.98
C LEU A 69 6.42 -5.31 32.85
N LEU A 70 5.67 -4.26 33.07
CA LEU A 70 5.00 -3.55 32.00
C LEU A 70 6.14 -3.02 31.14
N ILE A 71 6.43 -3.73 30.05
CA ILE A 71 7.30 -3.20 29.00
C ILE A 71 6.52 -2.02 28.45
N GLU A 72 6.87 -0.82 28.91
CA GLU A 72 6.39 0.41 28.31
C GLU A 72 6.95 0.44 26.89
N VAL A 73 6.13 0.05 25.93
CA VAL A 73 6.47 0.14 24.51
C VAL A 73 6.55 1.63 24.22
N GLN A 74 7.77 2.16 24.23
CA GLN A 74 7.99 3.55 23.87
C GLN A 74 7.56 3.74 22.41
N PRO A 75 6.72 4.73 22.12
CA PRO A 75 6.31 5.01 20.75
C PRO A 75 7.56 5.19 19.89
N GLN A 76 7.64 4.45 18.80
CA GLN A 76 8.72 4.67 17.84
C GLN A 76 8.63 6.11 17.31
N PRO A 77 9.76 6.81 17.16
CA PRO A 77 9.73 8.14 16.56
C PRO A 77 9.08 8.03 15.17
N GLY A 78 8.08 8.88 14.94
CA GLY A 78 7.35 8.91 13.68
C GLY A 78 8.24 9.33 12.50
N PRO A 79 7.64 9.41 11.30
CA PRO A 79 8.34 9.87 10.10
C PRO A 79 8.94 11.25 10.31
N GLN A 80 10.17 11.43 9.85
CA GLN A 80 10.93 12.69 9.96
C GLN A 80 11.37 13.13 8.55
N PRO A 81 10.50 13.73 7.75
CA PRO A 81 10.90 14.24 6.44
C PRO A 81 11.85 15.44 6.57
N PRO A 82 12.72 15.66 5.59
CA PRO A 82 13.66 16.77 5.58
C PRO A 82 12.95 18.10 5.23
N CYS A 83 12.20 18.63 6.20
CA CYS A 83 11.42 19.88 6.03
C CYS A 83 12.27 21.16 6.05
N GLY A 84 13.58 21.06 5.91
CA GLY A 84 14.50 22.19 6.00
C GLY A 84 14.90 22.59 7.43
N LYS A 85 14.43 21.82 8.43
CA LYS A 85 14.81 21.98 9.84
C LYS A 85 15.26 20.62 10.39
N GLU A 86 16.24 20.61 11.26
CA GLU A 86 16.64 19.38 11.96
C GLU A 86 15.48 18.83 12.83
N PRO A 87 15.42 17.52 13.05
CA PRO A 87 16.41 16.52 12.66
C PRO A 87 16.29 16.08 11.19
N ILE A 88 17.46 15.96 10.55
CA ILE A 88 17.54 15.36 9.21
C ILE A 88 17.50 13.83 9.36
N PRO A 89 16.75 13.08 8.52
CA PRO A 89 16.77 11.62 8.58
C PRO A 89 18.19 11.09 8.37
N ALA A 90 18.51 10.00 9.07
CA ALA A 90 19.76 9.28 8.81
C ALA A 90 19.66 8.59 7.44
N TYR A 91 20.51 8.99 6.50
CA TYR A 91 20.59 8.41 5.17
C TYR A 91 21.59 7.25 5.13
N PRO A 92 21.27 6.09 4.52
CA PRO A 92 22.21 4.99 4.31
C PRO A 92 23.34 5.42 3.35
N GLY A 93 24.42 4.66 3.26
CA GLY A 93 25.46 4.85 2.26
C GLY A 93 24.92 4.73 0.83
N VAL A 94 25.68 5.27 -0.15
CA VAL A 94 25.26 5.22 -1.59
C VAL A 94 25.14 3.80 -2.10
N ASP A 95 26.00 2.90 -1.61
CA ASP A 95 26.03 1.48 -2.00
C ASP A 95 25.18 0.59 -1.05
N GLU A 96 24.48 1.20 -0.10
CA GLU A 96 23.62 0.49 0.83
C GLU A 96 22.16 0.46 0.35
N LEU A 97 21.42 -0.50 0.84
CA LEU A 97 19.99 -0.59 0.55
C LEU A 97 19.22 0.58 1.17
N ALA A 98 18.17 1.00 0.50
CA ALA A 98 17.25 1.99 1.04
C ALA A 98 16.65 1.51 2.38
N ILE A 99 16.55 2.41 3.35
CA ILE A 99 15.85 2.16 4.61
C ILE A 99 14.36 2.36 4.36
N VAL A 100 13.59 1.30 4.54
CA VAL A 100 12.13 1.32 4.43
C VAL A 100 11.52 1.11 5.80
N LYS A 101 10.62 2.00 6.21
CA LYS A 101 9.86 1.88 7.46
C LYS A 101 8.38 2.06 7.19
N SER A 102 7.57 1.37 7.95
CA SER A 102 6.11 1.49 7.92
C SER A 102 5.57 1.65 9.33
N TRP A 103 4.47 2.33 9.44
CA TRP A 103 3.74 2.54 10.68
C TRP A 103 2.26 2.31 10.45
N SER A 104 1.65 1.64 11.37
CA SER A 104 0.21 1.66 11.60
C SER A 104 -0.15 2.81 12.56
N ARG A 105 -1.43 3.11 12.71
CA ARG A 105 -1.86 4.15 13.66
C ARG A 105 -1.47 3.83 15.11
N SER A 106 -1.41 2.56 15.49
CA SER A 106 -1.01 2.12 16.82
C SER A 106 0.47 2.39 17.16
N ASP A 107 1.33 2.47 16.13
CA ASP A 107 2.76 2.66 16.31
C ASP A 107 3.13 4.12 16.64
N LEU A 108 2.25 5.03 16.24
CA LEU A 108 2.45 6.47 16.43
C LEU A 108 1.44 7.02 17.43
N GLY A 109 1.56 7.17 18.61
CA GLY A 109 0.63 7.65 19.63
C GLY A 109 -0.58 8.50 19.13
N ARG A 110 -1.59 8.68 19.94
CA ARG A 110 -2.85 9.36 19.54
C ARG A 110 -2.64 10.81 19.08
N ASP A 111 -1.63 11.46 19.64
CA ASP A 111 -1.33 12.89 19.41
C ASP A 111 -0.38 13.14 18.24
N TRP A 112 0.01 12.09 17.52
CA TRP A 112 0.86 12.24 16.36
C TRP A 112 0.19 13.13 15.31
N LYS A 113 0.93 14.14 14.87
CA LYS A 113 0.53 15.05 13.79
C LYS A 113 1.45 14.86 12.60
N PRO A 114 0.91 15.01 11.37
CA PRO A 114 1.75 15.03 10.18
C PRO A 114 2.80 16.14 10.30
N PRO A 115 4.02 15.90 9.77
CA PRO A 115 5.02 16.94 9.65
C PRO A 115 4.48 18.13 8.85
N ALA A 116 4.75 19.36 9.32
CA ALA A 116 4.17 20.57 8.75
C ALA A 116 4.43 20.74 7.24
N CYS A 117 5.60 20.27 6.76
CA CYS A 117 5.97 20.38 5.35
C CYS A 117 5.20 19.42 4.43
N THR A 118 4.40 18.49 4.96
CA THR A 118 3.59 17.60 4.13
C THR A 118 2.29 18.25 3.67
N SER A 119 1.90 19.37 4.24
CA SER A 119 0.63 20.07 4.00
C SER A 119 -0.61 19.18 4.25
N TRP A 120 -0.45 18.08 4.96
CA TRP A 120 -1.56 17.21 5.30
C TRP A 120 -2.38 17.80 6.45
N ALA A 121 -3.65 18.10 6.18
CA ALA A 121 -4.52 18.76 7.14
C ALA A 121 -4.87 17.89 8.36
N GLU A 122 -4.94 16.57 8.17
CA GLU A 122 -5.37 15.62 9.21
C GLU A 122 -4.30 14.57 9.51
N GLY A 123 -4.17 14.21 10.80
CA GLY A 123 -3.29 13.14 11.27
C GLY A 123 -3.84 11.71 11.10
N GLY A 124 -5.05 11.56 10.54
CA GLY A 124 -5.66 10.24 10.36
C GLY A 124 -5.04 9.48 9.19
N PHE A 125 -4.63 8.23 9.43
CA PHE A 125 -4.11 7.34 8.39
C PHE A 125 -4.36 5.87 8.78
N ALA A 126 -4.36 4.98 7.79
CA ALA A 126 -4.34 3.54 7.99
C ALA A 126 -2.89 3.01 7.97
N THR A 127 -2.10 3.43 7.00
CA THR A 127 -0.70 3.02 6.85
C THR A 127 0.14 4.22 6.42
N LEU A 128 1.34 4.35 6.99
CA LEU A 128 2.41 5.22 6.52
C LEU A 128 3.60 4.37 6.09
N VAL A 129 4.24 4.74 4.99
CA VAL A 129 5.49 4.13 4.53
C VAL A 129 6.48 5.24 4.23
N THR A 130 7.71 5.14 4.76
CA THR A 130 8.80 6.02 4.35
C THR A 130 9.92 5.22 3.71
N ILE A 131 10.60 5.86 2.77
CA ILE A 131 11.81 5.34 2.14
C ILE A 131 12.88 6.41 2.23
N VAL A 132 14.06 6.04 2.73
CA VAL A 132 15.23 6.89 2.86
C VAL A 132 16.39 6.25 2.13
N ALA A 133 17.01 6.97 1.21
CA ALA A 133 18.09 6.43 0.38
C ALA A 133 19.08 7.51 -0.07
N ARG A 134 20.27 7.09 -0.47
CA ARG A 134 21.17 7.82 -1.37
C ARG A 134 21.22 7.09 -2.71
N PHE A 135 21.34 7.84 -3.78
CA PHE A 135 21.47 7.24 -5.10
C PHE A 135 22.45 8.06 -5.97
N PRO A 136 23.19 7.38 -6.85
CA PRO A 136 24.05 8.06 -7.80
C PRO A 136 23.21 8.73 -8.88
N HIS A 137 23.44 10.01 -9.11
CA HIS A 137 22.80 10.75 -10.18
C HIS A 137 23.71 11.91 -10.60
N SER A 138 24.16 11.88 -11.85
CA SER A 138 25.13 12.83 -12.38
C SER A 138 24.49 14.01 -13.13
N SER A 139 23.18 13.95 -13.39
CA SER A 139 22.46 15.05 -14.02
C SER A 139 22.04 16.08 -12.97
N GLU A 140 21.83 17.31 -13.44
CA GLU A 140 21.25 18.37 -12.62
C GLU A 140 19.76 18.06 -12.30
N ALA A 141 19.17 18.85 -11.43
CA ALA A 141 17.75 18.73 -11.06
C ALA A 141 16.81 18.69 -12.28
N GLU A 142 17.17 19.34 -13.40
CA GLU A 142 16.40 19.31 -14.64
C GLU A 142 16.23 17.89 -15.17
N GLY A 143 17.27 17.04 -15.09
CA GLY A 143 17.19 15.64 -15.50
C GLY A 143 16.19 14.85 -14.64
N LEU A 144 16.17 15.09 -13.32
CA LEU A 144 15.21 14.50 -12.42
C LEU A 144 13.78 14.99 -12.71
N LEU A 145 13.60 16.29 -12.89
CA LEU A 145 12.29 16.86 -13.22
C LEU A 145 11.73 16.29 -14.54
N ARG A 146 12.59 16.14 -15.56
CA ARG A 146 12.20 15.49 -16.81
C ARG A 146 11.75 14.05 -16.60
N HIS A 147 12.47 13.28 -15.80
CA HIS A 147 12.12 11.90 -15.50
C HIS A 147 10.83 11.80 -14.66
N ILE A 148 10.64 12.67 -13.67
CA ILE A 148 9.40 12.76 -12.89
C ILE A 148 8.21 13.16 -13.78
N GLY A 149 8.44 14.05 -14.76
CA GLY A 149 7.44 14.52 -15.72
C GLY A 149 7.07 13.52 -16.82
N ALA A 150 7.88 12.49 -17.03
CA ALA A 150 7.66 11.44 -18.04
C ALA A 150 6.58 10.44 -17.55
N ILE A 151 5.36 10.93 -17.41
CA ILE A 151 4.22 10.17 -16.83
C ILE A 151 3.94 8.89 -17.62
N SER A 152 4.06 8.94 -18.95
CA SER A 152 3.81 7.76 -19.79
C SER A 152 4.79 6.60 -19.51
N GLU A 153 6.00 6.89 -19.03
CA GLU A 153 7.01 5.88 -18.67
C GLU A 153 6.67 5.10 -17.40
N LEU A 154 5.70 5.55 -16.60
CA LEU A 154 5.17 4.78 -15.48
C LEU A 154 4.45 3.49 -15.95
N ALA A 155 4.03 3.45 -17.22
CA ALA A 155 3.35 2.29 -17.79
C ALA A 155 4.28 1.06 -17.79
N GLY A 156 3.74 -0.07 -17.36
CA GLY A 156 4.51 -1.31 -17.24
C GLY A 156 5.32 -1.45 -15.95
N MET A 157 5.35 -0.43 -15.07
CA MET A 157 6.02 -0.53 -13.76
C MET A 157 5.55 -1.77 -13.01
N ARG A 158 6.50 -2.50 -12.41
CA ARG A 158 6.23 -3.74 -11.70
C ARG A 158 6.52 -3.61 -10.21
N TYR A 159 5.84 -4.43 -9.41
CA TYR A 159 6.05 -4.55 -7.98
C TYR A 159 5.95 -6.02 -7.54
N TRP A 160 6.51 -6.36 -6.40
CA TRP A 160 6.35 -7.67 -5.80
C TRP A 160 4.99 -7.78 -5.11
N SER A 161 4.17 -8.72 -5.58
CA SER A 161 2.88 -9.01 -4.96
C SER A 161 3.05 -10.06 -3.87
N THR A 162 2.91 -9.68 -2.62
CA THR A 162 3.02 -10.61 -1.47
C THR A 162 1.90 -11.65 -1.47
N THR A 163 0.72 -11.31 -1.97
CA THR A 163 -0.40 -12.25 -2.10
C THR A 163 -0.16 -13.31 -3.16
N HIS A 164 0.50 -12.96 -4.26
CA HIS A 164 0.74 -13.89 -5.37
C HIS A 164 2.16 -14.43 -5.41
N GLN A 165 3.07 -13.95 -4.52
CA GLN A 165 4.47 -14.34 -4.44
C GLN A 165 5.19 -14.24 -5.80
N GLN A 166 4.94 -13.15 -6.54
CA GLN A 166 5.52 -12.92 -7.87
C GLN A 166 5.55 -11.43 -8.23
N TRP A 167 6.41 -11.09 -9.16
CA TRP A 167 6.43 -9.76 -9.79
C TRP A 167 5.21 -9.57 -10.68
N ARG A 168 4.45 -8.50 -10.43
CA ARG A 168 3.25 -8.14 -11.20
C ARG A 168 3.33 -6.72 -11.70
N THR A 169 2.64 -6.41 -12.77
CA THR A 169 2.47 -5.03 -13.23
C THR A 169 1.70 -4.26 -12.15
N LEU A 170 2.25 -3.13 -11.71
CA LEU A 170 1.61 -2.18 -10.83
C LEU A 170 0.76 -1.20 -11.63
N ILE A 171 1.37 -0.54 -12.61
CA ILE A 171 0.74 0.48 -13.44
C ILE A 171 0.65 -0.07 -14.87
N GLY A 172 -0.55 -0.26 -15.36
CA GLY A 172 -0.80 -0.78 -16.71
C GLY A 172 -0.66 0.30 -17.77
N SER A 173 -1.10 1.52 -17.48
CA SER A 173 -0.95 2.70 -18.33
C SER A 173 -0.96 3.98 -17.50
N ALA A 174 -0.29 5.01 -18.00
CA ALA A 174 -0.30 6.34 -17.39
C ALA A 174 -0.23 7.41 -18.47
N TYR A 175 -0.86 8.56 -18.24
CA TYR A 175 -0.98 9.66 -19.20
C TYR A 175 -1.01 11.00 -18.47
N ALA A 176 -0.23 11.98 -18.94
CA ALA A 176 -0.39 13.36 -18.50
C ALA A 176 -1.75 13.91 -18.99
N LEU A 177 -2.33 14.80 -18.19
CA LEU A 177 -3.62 15.45 -18.49
C LEU A 177 -3.44 16.95 -18.56
N THR A 178 -4.31 17.61 -19.33
CA THR A 178 -4.34 19.08 -19.39
C THR A 178 -4.97 19.69 -18.15
N ASP A 179 -5.92 18.98 -17.53
CA ASP A 179 -6.62 19.36 -16.31
C ASP A 179 -7.04 18.13 -15.49
N SER A 180 -7.82 18.33 -14.45
CA SER A 180 -8.31 17.26 -13.56
C SER A 180 -9.45 16.42 -14.14
N GLN A 181 -9.86 16.66 -15.40
CA GLN A 181 -10.96 15.92 -16.01
C GLN A 181 -10.47 14.65 -16.71
N PRO A 182 -11.22 13.56 -16.63
CA PRO A 182 -10.83 12.31 -17.29
C PRO A 182 -10.83 12.48 -18.82
N GLY A 183 -9.82 11.87 -19.46
CA GLY A 183 -9.73 11.81 -20.92
C GLY A 183 -9.07 13.02 -21.60
N GLN A 184 -8.72 14.06 -20.87
CA GLN A 184 -8.00 15.22 -21.39
C GLN A 184 -6.49 14.94 -21.49
N ARG A 185 -6.13 13.89 -22.23
CA ARG A 185 -4.75 13.43 -22.37
C ARG A 185 -3.91 14.40 -23.19
N ARG A 186 -2.65 14.53 -22.81
CA ARG A 186 -1.64 15.34 -23.48
C ARG A 186 -0.30 14.58 -23.50
N GLU A 187 0.71 15.17 -24.10
CA GLU A 187 2.10 14.73 -23.98
C GLU A 187 2.63 14.89 -22.55
N ASP A 188 3.67 14.17 -22.22
CA ASP A 188 4.32 14.23 -20.92
C ASP A 188 4.76 15.65 -20.54
N PHE A 189 4.94 15.88 -19.25
CA PHE A 189 5.37 17.19 -18.76
C PHE A 189 6.85 17.42 -19.05
N THR A 190 7.14 18.60 -19.58
CA THR A 190 8.52 19.07 -19.75
C THR A 190 9.09 19.58 -18.44
N SER A 191 10.42 19.59 -18.27
CA SER A 191 11.08 20.20 -17.11
C SER A 191 10.70 21.68 -16.92
N ASN A 192 10.41 22.40 -18.00
CA ASN A 192 9.95 23.79 -17.96
C ASN A 192 8.55 23.97 -17.35
N GLU A 193 7.72 22.95 -17.39
CA GLU A 193 6.39 22.95 -16.75
C GLU A 193 6.45 22.53 -15.29
N MET A 194 7.50 21.80 -14.88
CA MET A 194 7.72 21.29 -13.53
C MET A 194 8.37 22.36 -12.63
N LYS A 195 7.76 23.55 -12.55
CA LYS A 195 8.25 24.68 -11.74
C LYS A 195 7.56 24.75 -10.39
N GLU A 196 8.22 25.33 -9.42
CA GLU A 196 7.66 25.61 -8.08
C GLU A 196 6.29 26.25 -8.16
N GLY A 197 5.35 25.77 -7.33
CA GLY A 197 3.96 26.17 -7.25
C GLY A 197 3.06 25.61 -8.37
N LYS A 198 3.58 24.87 -9.34
CA LYS A 198 2.78 24.26 -10.41
C LYS A 198 2.01 23.06 -9.92
N VAL A 199 0.76 22.99 -10.40
CA VAL A 199 -0.13 21.84 -10.20
C VAL A 199 -0.35 21.17 -11.54
N LEU A 200 -0.06 19.89 -11.60
CA LEU A 200 -0.11 19.05 -12.79
C LEU A 200 -1.06 17.88 -12.53
N TYR A 201 -1.69 17.37 -13.57
CA TYR A 201 -2.64 16.28 -13.45
C TYR A 201 -2.25 15.10 -14.34
N PHE A 202 -2.48 13.90 -13.85
CA PHE A 202 -2.23 12.70 -14.65
C PHE A 202 -3.24 11.59 -14.29
N GLU A 203 -3.47 10.71 -15.26
CA GLU A 203 -4.30 9.52 -15.14
C GLU A 203 -3.38 8.30 -15.12
N GLN A 204 -3.63 7.35 -14.24
CA GLN A 204 -3.01 6.03 -14.34
C GLN A 204 -4.04 4.91 -14.12
N VAL A 205 -3.74 3.75 -14.66
CA VAL A 205 -4.50 2.50 -14.44
C VAL A 205 -3.65 1.58 -13.58
N ASP A 206 -4.04 1.47 -12.33
CA ASP A 206 -3.42 0.57 -11.35
C ASP A 206 -4.03 -0.84 -11.44
N ASN A 207 -3.23 -1.85 -11.15
CA ASN A 207 -3.66 -3.26 -11.24
C ASN A 207 -4.74 -3.65 -10.20
N LEU A 208 -4.89 -2.88 -9.14
CA LEU A 208 -5.86 -3.13 -8.07
C LEU A 208 -7.08 -2.24 -8.23
N SER A 209 -6.88 -0.95 -8.41
CA SER A 209 -7.91 0.06 -8.32
C SER A 209 -8.41 0.58 -9.67
N GLY A 210 -7.86 0.03 -10.78
CA GLY A 210 -8.21 0.49 -12.13
C GLY A 210 -7.77 1.93 -12.37
N LYS A 211 -8.61 2.69 -13.06
CA LYS A 211 -8.34 4.06 -13.47
C LYS A 211 -8.47 5.04 -12.30
N ALA A 212 -7.46 5.90 -12.11
CA ALA A 212 -7.48 6.99 -11.15
C ALA A 212 -6.81 8.24 -11.71
N ILE A 213 -7.31 9.41 -11.30
CA ILE A 213 -6.73 10.73 -11.60
C ILE A 213 -5.98 11.18 -10.37
N TYR A 214 -4.80 11.73 -10.60
CA TYR A 214 -3.91 12.26 -9.58
C TYR A 214 -3.60 13.72 -9.85
N ARG A 215 -3.35 14.45 -8.78
CA ARG A 215 -2.71 15.76 -8.76
C ARG A 215 -1.27 15.58 -8.33
N MET A 216 -0.34 16.19 -9.04
CA MET A 216 1.04 16.41 -8.64
C MET A 216 1.24 17.91 -8.41
N HIS A 217 1.72 18.29 -7.24
CA HIS A 217 2.07 19.67 -6.95
C HIS A 217 3.58 19.78 -6.74
N ILE A 218 4.22 20.65 -7.49
CA ILE A 218 5.65 20.94 -7.36
C ILE A 218 5.82 21.99 -6.26
N VAL A 219 6.31 21.54 -5.10
CA VAL A 219 6.48 22.39 -3.91
C VAL A 219 7.75 23.22 -4.01
N GLU A 220 8.83 22.60 -4.53
CA GLU A 220 10.12 23.25 -4.73
C GLU A 220 10.82 22.62 -5.96
N ALA A 221 11.44 23.46 -6.77
CA ALA A 221 12.22 23.03 -7.93
C ALA A 221 13.46 23.95 -8.09
N SER A 222 14.55 23.61 -7.41
CA SER A 222 15.82 24.33 -7.48
C SER A 222 16.92 23.42 -8.04
N ALA A 223 18.09 23.96 -8.30
CA ALA A 223 19.25 23.20 -8.78
C ALA A 223 19.73 22.12 -7.79
N SER A 224 19.41 22.27 -6.50
CA SER A 224 19.88 21.39 -5.44
C SER A 224 18.75 20.65 -4.73
N ARG A 225 17.48 20.96 -5.04
CA ARG A 225 16.34 20.36 -4.33
C ARG A 225 15.11 20.30 -5.22
N VAL A 226 14.47 19.13 -5.22
CA VAL A 226 13.16 18.91 -5.84
C VAL A 226 12.23 18.33 -4.79
N VAL A 227 11.10 19.01 -4.55
CA VAL A 227 10.07 18.55 -3.62
C VAL A 227 8.73 18.58 -4.33
N PHE A 228 8.01 17.48 -4.29
CA PHE A 228 6.67 17.41 -4.87
C PHE A 228 5.76 16.48 -4.07
N ASP A 229 4.48 16.74 -4.13
CA ASP A 229 3.45 15.87 -3.57
C ASP A 229 2.55 15.31 -4.67
N VAL A 230 1.95 14.16 -4.37
CA VAL A 230 0.97 13.50 -5.24
C VAL A 230 -0.20 13.01 -4.40
N GLU A 231 -1.43 13.27 -4.87
CA GLU A 231 -2.64 12.72 -4.26
C GLU A 231 -3.65 12.26 -5.30
N ASN A 232 -4.47 11.27 -4.95
CA ASN A 232 -5.59 10.87 -5.81
C ASN A 232 -6.74 11.89 -5.72
N LEU A 233 -7.25 12.31 -6.87
CA LEU A 233 -8.42 13.19 -6.99
C LEU A 233 -9.71 12.43 -7.25
N SER A 234 -9.63 11.22 -7.76
CA SER A 234 -10.78 10.36 -8.02
C SER A 234 -10.88 9.22 -7.02
N THR A 235 -12.10 8.73 -6.80
CA THR A 235 -12.31 7.52 -6.00
C THR A 235 -11.67 6.33 -6.70
N MET A 236 -10.75 5.66 -6.03
CA MET A 236 -10.14 4.43 -6.49
C MET A 236 -10.98 3.24 -6.05
N ARG A 237 -11.26 2.30 -6.95
CA ARG A 237 -12.20 1.20 -6.70
C ARG A 237 -11.59 -0.15 -7.08
N TYR A 238 -11.87 -1.15 -6.26
CA TYR A 238 -11.70 -2.55 -6.64
C TYR A 238 -13.07 -3.09 -7.07
N TYR A 239 -13.25 -3.26 -8.38
CA TYR A 239 -14.57 -3.44 -8.99
C TYR A 239 -15.52 -2.29 -8.61
N PHE A 240 -16.53 -2.55 -7.80
CA PHE A 240 -17.50 -1.55 -7.33
C PHE A 240 -17.23 -1.06 -5.90
N ILE A 241 -16.26 -1.65 -5.19
CA ILE A 241 -15.95 -1.31 -3.80
C ILE A 241 -14.93 -0.17 -3.77
N PRO A 242 -15.23 0.99 -3.15
CA PRO A 242 -14.24 2.05 -2.99
C PRO A 242 -13.11 1.59 -2.05
N ILE A 243 -11.86 1.81 -2.48
CA ILE A 243 -10.65 1.52 -1.71
C ILE A 243 -10.14 2.80 -1.07
N PHE A 244 -10.01 3.85 -1.89
CA PHE A 244 -9.59 5.18 -1.48
C PHE A 244 -10.55 6.22 -2.03
N HIS A 245 -11.00 7.12 -1.18
CA HIS A 245 -11.70 8.34 -1.61
C HIS A 245 -10.67 9.40 -2.06
N PRO A 246 -11.11 10.47 -2.75
CA PRO A 246 -10.22 11.58 -3.08
C PRO A 246 -9.43 12.07 -1.88
N GLY A 247 -8.11 12.26 -2.04
CA GLY A 247 -7.19 12.68 -0.99
C GLY A 247 -6.81 11.61 0.04
N GLU A 248 -7.24 10.35 -0.12
CA GLU A 248 -6.90 9.28 0.82
C GLU A 248 -5.62 8.52 0.46
N LEU A 249 -5.10 8.66 -0.75
CA LEU A 249 -3.78 8.18 -1.13
C LEU A 249 -2.89 9.39 -1.41
N GLN A 250 -1.99 9.69 -0.50
CA GLN A 250 -1.13 10.86 -0.58
C GLN A 250 0.33 10.46 -0.39
N SER A 251 1.19 11.11 -1.13
CA SER A 251 2.64 10.92 -1.03
C SER A 251 3.37 12.24 -1.18
N MET A 252 4.56 12.31 -0.55
CA MET A 252 5.45 13.44 -0.69
C MET A 252 6.87 12.94 -0.89
N TYR A 253 7.61 13.60 -1.75
CA TYR A 253 8.94 13.23 -2.20
C TYR A 253 9.89 14.40 -2.02
N PHE A 254 11.07 14.10 -1.50
CA PHE A 254 12.16 15.04 -1.29
C PHE A 254 13.40 14.45 -1.96
N LEU A 255 13.96 15.17 -2.89
CA LEU A 255 15.20 14.85 -3.56
C LEU A 255 16.18 16.00 -3.33
N ASP A 256 17.24 15.75 -2.57
CA ASP A 256 18.25 16.74 -2.20
C ASP A 256 19.59 16.37 -2.81
N ARG A 257 20.23 17.31 -3.51
CA ARG A 257 21.58 17.13 -4.04
C ARG A 257 22.59 17.19 -2.90
N GLU A 258 23.29 16.10 -2.64
CA GLU A 258 24.34 16.03 -1.62
C GLU A 258 25.71 16.39 -2.21
N SER A 259 25.95 15.99 -3.45
CA SER A 259 27.17 16.31 -4.20
C SER A 259 26.88 16.29 -5.71
N ASP A 260 27.90 16.51 -6.54
CA ASP A 260 27.76 16.46 -8.00
C ASP A 260 27.34 15.10 -8.55
N LYS A 261 27.48 14.03 -7.76
CA LYS A 261 27.19 12.67 -8.18
C LYS A 261 26.22 11.92 -7.30
N VAL A 262 25.77 12.53 -6.20
CA VAL A 262 24.95 11.87 -5.18
C VAL A 262 23.76 12.73 -4.83
N TRP A 263 22.60 12.11 -4.84
CA TRP A 263 21.35 12.68 -4.34
C TRP A 263 20.81 11.86 -3.18
N ARG A 264 20.15 12.54 -2.26
CA ARG A 264 19.36 11.95 -1.18
C ARG A 264 17.91 11.87 -1.63
N TYR A 265 17.28 10.76 -1.30
CA TYR A 265 15.87 10.51 -1.54
C TYR A 265 15.16 10.28 -0.22
N TYR A 266 14.07 10.98 -0.02
CA TYR A 266 13.13 10.69 1.05
C TYR A 266 11.71 10.69 0.47
N SER A 267 10.91 9.67 0.79
CA SER A 267 9.49 9.71 0.52
C SER A 267 8.68 9.31 1.73
N ILE A 268 7.49 9.87 1.81
CA ILE A 268 6.46 9.47 2.76
C ILE A 268 5.16 9.27 2.00
N VAL A 269 4.57 8.08 2.13
CA VAL A 269 3.31 7.68 1.51
C VAL A 269 2.33 7.34 2.61
N ARG A 270 1.12 7.92 2.56
CA ARG A 270 0.05 7.56 3.48
C ARG A 270 -1.21 7.10 2.75
N THR A 271 -1.90 6.16 3.37
CA THR A 271 -3.28 5.81 3.05
C THR A 271 -4.20 6.42 4.11
N GLY A 272 -5.34 6.99 3.69
CA GLY A 272 -6.29 7.62 4.61
C GLY A 272 -6.92 6.64 5.60
N LYS A 273 -7.44 7.18 6.68
CA LYS A 273 -8.04 6.39 7.78
C LYS A 273 -9.25 5.55 7.36
N ASN A 274 -9.95 5.98 6.29
CA ASN A 274 -11.12 5.30 5.74
C ASN A 274 -10.77 4.29 4.64
N ALA A 275 -9.47 4.13 4.33
CA ALA A 275 -9.02 3.14 3.36
C ALA A 275 -9.60 1.77 3.71
N ASN A 276 -10.20 1.11 2.72
CA ASN A 276 -10.78 -0.21 2.94
C ASN A 276 -9.67 -1.23 3.24
N GLY A 277 -9.45 -1.52 4.52
CA GLY A 277 -8.34 -2.37 4.98
C GLY A 277 -8.36 -3.80 4.44
N LEU A 278 -9.51 -4.30 3.98
CA LEU A 278 -9.60 -5.61 3.36
C LEU A 278 -9.01 -5.63 1.93
N ILE A 279 -9.04 -4.48 1.25
CA ILE A 279 -8.71 -4.37 -0.17
C ILE A 279 -7.48 -3.48 -0.37
N ALA A 280 -7.29 -2.46 0.43
CA ALA A 280 -6.13 -1.56 0.37
C ALA A 280 -4.78 -2.31 0.50
N GLY A 281 -4.86 -3.58 0.87
CA GLY A 281 -3.71 -4.44 1.04
C GLY A 281 -3.17 -4.42 2.47
N ASN A 282 -2.31 -5.37 2.72
CA ASN A 282 -1.53 -5.40 3.94
C ASN A 282 -0.36 -4.40 3.85
N GLU A 283 0.28 -4.16 4.94
CA GLU A 283 1.47 -3.31 5.06
C GLU A 283 2.55 -3.64 4.01
N SER A 284 2.85 -4.93 3.84
CA SER A 284 3.83 -5.42 2.86
C SER A 284 3.48 -5.01 1.42
N SER A 285 2.19 -5.00 1.06
CA SER A 285 1.75 -4.54 -0.26
C SER A 285 1.99 -3.03 -0.43
N SER A 286 1.71 -2.23 0.59
CA SER A 286 1.96 -0.78 0.58
C SER A 286 3.46 -0.48 0.47
N VAL A 287 4.29 -1.22 1.21
CA VAL A 287 5.76 -1.15 1.14
C VAL A 287 6.24 -1.44 -0.29
N ASN A 288 5.81 -2.55 -0.88
CA ASN A 288 6.28 -2.94 -2.22
C ASN A 288 5.84 -1.98 -3.34
N ARG A 289 4.67 -1.34 -3.20
CA ARG A 289 4.21 -0.29 -4.12
C ARG A 289 5.07 0.97 -4.00
N ALA A 290 5.36 1.41 -2.78
CA ALA A 290 6.24 2.54 -2.52
C ALA A 290 7.67 2.28 -3.02
N VAL A 291 8.21 1.07 -2.79
CA VAL A 291 9.53 0.66 -3.27
C VAL A 291 9.59 0.60 -4.80
N ALA A 292 8.53 0.16 -5.48
CA ALA A 292 8.48 0.16 -6.94
C ALA A 292 8.62 1.58 -7.51
N LEU A 293 7.91 2.55 -6.94
CA LEU A 293 8.01 3.95 -7.36
C LEU A 293 9.38 4.56 -7.01
N TYR A 294 9.92 4.27 -5.82
CA TYR A 294 11.28 4.67 -5.46
C TYR A 294 12.28 4.18 -6.52
N ARG A 295 12.27 2.89 -6.83
CA ARG A 295 13.18 2.31 -7.81
C ARG A 295 13.07 2.96 -9.19
N TYR A 296 11.84 3.20 -9.62
CA TYR A 296 11.60 3.94 -10.86
C TYR A 296 12.26 5.32 -10.82
N LEU A 297 11.99 6.11 -9.79
CA LEU A 297 12.49 7.49 -9.67
C LEU A 297 14.01 7.58 -9.60
N VAL A 298 14.69 6.58 -9.07
CA VAL A 298 16.17 6.57 -8.95
C VAL A 298 16.85 5.74 -10.04
N GLY A 299 16.10 5.25 -11.04
CA GLY A 299 16.64 4.52 -12.19
C GLY A 299 17.06 3.07 -11.86
N ILE A 300 16.53 2.47 -10.80
CA ILE A 300 16.76 1.06 -10.47
C ILE A 300 15.65 0.20 -11.09
N PRO A 301 15.97 -0.99 -11.65
CA PRO A 301 14.93 -1.88 -12.15
C PRO A 301 13.89 -2.22 -11.09
N ALA A 302 12.61 -1.98 -11.39
CA ALA A 302 11.52 -2.18 -10.42
C ALA A 302 11.45 -3.63 -9.89
N THR A 303 11.97 -4.59 -10.66
CA THR A 303 12.01 -6.03 -10.32
C THR A 303 13.32 -6.48 -9.65
N GLN A 304 14.17 -5.53 -9.22
CA GLN A 304 15.42 -5.87 -8.55
C GLN A 304 15.15 -6.61 -7.23
N GLU A 305 15.89 -7.68 -7.00
CA GLU A 305 15.89 -8.41 -5.73
C GLU A 305 16.77 -7.69 -4.67
N PRO A 306 16.46 -7.80 -3.39
CA PRO A 306 15.22 -8.37 -2.85
C PRO A 306 14.03 -7.42 -3.02
N PRO A 307 12.78 -7.92 -2.95
CA PRO A 307 11.61 -7.04 -2.84
C PRO A 307 11.66 -6.26 -1.52
N GLY A 308 10.92 -5.16 -1.43
CA GLY A 308 10.86 -4.32 -0.23
C GLY A 308 10.30 -5.07 0.98
N ALA A 309 9.32 -5.94 0.74
CA ALA A 309 8.77 -6.87 1.72
C ALA A 309 8.35 -8.18 1.03
N ARG A 310 8.46 -9.31 1.73
CA ARG A 310 8.09 -10.65 1.24
C ARG A 310 6.78 -11.15 1.83
#